data_c2cf6eca660a26b82afb112c7afa3e33
#
_entry.id   c2cf6eca660a26b82afb112c7afa3e33
#
_cell.length_a   1.000
_cell.length_b   1.000
_cell.length_c   1.000
_cell.angle_alpha   90.00
_cell.angle_beta   90.00
_cell.angle_gamma   90.00
#
_symmetry.space_group_name_H-M   'P 1'
#
loop_
_entity.id
_entity.type
_entity.pdbx_description
1 polymer ?
#
loop_
_entity_poly.entity_id
_entity_poly.type
_entity_poly.pdbx_seq_one_letter_code
_entity_poly.pdbx_strand_id
1 'polypeptide(L)'
;FEEYVLTHRTRGDYLLLWQNDNTIVVGQNQNTEAEINRPFVEAHHIHVVRRSTGGGAVYHDLGNLNYSFITDAGDRAALSMARFTQPVVEALQGLGLQAEASGRNDILVEGRKVSGTAQRLWGDRILHHGTLLFDANADMVAGALQVDPEKFRSKSTKSVRSRIGNIRSF
;
A
#
# COMPACT_ATOMS: atom_id res chain seq x y z
N PHE A 1 -7.65 2.85 13.41
CA PHE A 1 -6.60 2.76 14.46
C PHE A 1 -5.40 3.63 14.09
N GLU A 2 -4.84 3.64 12.86
CA GLU A 2 -3.80 4.59 12.43
C GLU A 2 -4.19 6.05 12.68
N GLU A 3 -5.41 6.44 12.31
CA GLU A 3 -5.91 7.80 12.52
C GLU A 3 -5.97 8.15 14.01
N TYR A 4 -6.34 7.22 14.87
CA TYR A 4 -6.32 7.45 16.31
C TYR A 4 -4.89 7.76 16.81
N VAL A 5 -3.89 6.98 16.40
CA VAL A 5 -2.49 7.24 16.79
C VAL A 5 -2.01 8.57 16.22
N LEU A 6 -2.31 8.86 14.94
CA LEU A 6 -1.92 10.09 14.26
C LEU A 6 -2.49 11.34 14.95
N THR A 7 -3.74 11.28 15.40
CA THR A 7 -4.45 12.47 15.94
C THR A 7 -4.34 12.63 17.46
N HIS A 8 -4.12 11.53 18.22
CA HIS A 8 -4.09 11.54 19.68
C HIS A 8 -2.68 11.38 20.28
N ARG A 9 -1.71 10.87 19.50
CA ARG A 9 -0.32 10.77 19.93
C ARG A 9 0.48 11.92 19.31
N THR A 10 0.60 13.01 20.06
CA THR A 10 1.13 14.28 19.55
C THR A 10 2.65 14.32 19.43
N ARG A 11 3.38 13.34 19.99
CA ARG A 11 4.85 13.28 19.98
C ARG A 11 5.33 11.84 19.90
N GLY A 12 6.59 11.68 19.49
CA GLY A 12 7.29 10.39 19.44
C GLY A 12 7.09 9.65 18.14
N ASP A 13 7.85 8.59 17.96
CA ASP A 13 7.86 7.76 16.76
C ASP A 13 7.12 6.45 17.04
N TYR A 14 6.24 6.08 16.12
CA TYR A 14 5.44 4.86 16.22
C TYR A 14 5.63 4.05 14.95
N LEU A 15 5.93 2.78 15.11
CA LEU A 15 5.83 1.76 14.07
C LEU A 15 4.64 0.85 14.40
N LEU A 16 3.72 0.73 13.46
CA LEU A 16 2.58 -0.16 13.56
C LEU A 16 2.72 -1.24 12.47
N LEU A 17 2.51 -2.49 12.86
CA LEU A 17 2.42 -3.62 11.94
C LEU A 17 1.02 -4.23 12.09
N TRP A 18 0.31 -4.40 10.97
CA TRP A 18 -1.08 -4.81 11.01
C TRP A 18 -1.54 -5.48 9.71
N GLN A 19 -2.63 -6.22 9.79
CA GLN A 19 -3.24 -6.90 8.66
C GLN A 19 -4.74 -6.61 8.61
N ASN A 20 -5.31 -6.63 7.41
CA ASN A 20 -6.74 -6.75 7.17
C ASN A 20 -7.00 -8.10 6.52
N ASP A 21 -8.16 -8.66 6.81
CA ASP A 21 -8.67 -9.82 6.09
C ASP A 21 -9.71 -9.38 5.07
N ASN A 22 -9.61 -9.93 3.85
CA ASN A 22 -10.60 -9.81 2.78
C ASN A 22 -11.18 -8.39 2.61
N THR A 23 -10.30 -7.38 2.43
CA THR A 23 -10.70 -5.97 2.46
C THR A 23 -10.13 -5.19 1.27
N ILE A 24 -10.98 -4.44 0.56
CA ILE A 24 -10.54 -3.37 -0.34
C ILE A 24 -10.40 -2.08 0.46
N VAL A 25 -9.25 -1.42 0.33
CA VAL A 25 -8.99 -0.10 0.92
C VAL A 25 -8.87 0.93 -0.19
N VAL A 26 -9.88 1.79 -0.33
CA VAL A 26 -9.87 2.87 -1.31
C VAL A 26 -9.16 4.10 -0.77
N GLY A 27 -8.49 4.84 -1.64
CA GLY A 27 -7.82 6.09 -1.29
C GLY A 27 -8.81 7.22 -0.97
N GLN A 28 -8.36 8.18 -0.20
CA GLN A 28 -9.19 9.28 0.32
C GLN A 28 -10.05 9.98 -0.75
N ASN A 29 -9.51 10.20 -1.95
CA ASN A 29 -10.15 11.00 -3.00
C ASN A 29 -10.71 10.15 -4.15
N GLN A 30 -10.76 8.82 -4.01
CA GLN A 30 -11.25 7.94 -5.07
C GLN A 30 -12.77 7.81 -5.06
N ASN A 31 -13.36 7.65 -6.24
CA ASN A 31 -14.74 7.19 -6.37
C ASN A 31 -14.75 5.66 -6.19
N THR A 32 -15.36 5.19 -5.10
CA THR A 32 -15.38 3.78 -4.73
C THR A 32 -15.94 2.90 -5.85
N GLU A 33 -17.07 3.31 -6.46
CA GLU A 33 -17.74 2.53 -7.51
C GLU A 33 -16.88 2.36 -8.77
N ALA A 34 -16.02 3.33 -9.05
CA ALA A 34 -15.11 3.28 -10.20
C ALA A 34 -13.86 2.40 -9.94
N GLU A 35 -13.59 2.06 -8.69
CA GLU A 35 -12.37 1.34 -8.30
C GLU A 35 -12.60 -0.15 -8.00
N ILE A 36 -13.87 -0.55 -7.75
CA ILE A 36 -14.20 -1.91 -7.32
C ILE A 36 -14.99 -2.67 -8.39
N ASN A 37 -14.76 -3.96 -8.50
CA ASN A 37 -15.62 -4.89 -9.24
C ASN A 37 -16.76 -5.32 -8.33
N ARG A 38 -17.86 -4.55 -8.32
CA ARG A 38 -18.97 -4.76 -7.38
C ARG A 38 -19.53 -6.20 -7.39
N PRO A 39 -19.84 -6.85 -8.54
CA PRO A 39 -20.31 -8.23 -8.55
C PRO A 39 -19.34 -9.20 -7.89
N PHE A 40 -18.04 -9.01 -8.10
CA PHE A 40 -17.01 -9.83 -7.47
C PHE A 40 -16.91 -9.58 -5.96
N VAL A 41 -16.98 -8.31 -5.54
CA VAL A 41 -16.96 -7.88 -4.14
C VAL A 41 -18.11 -8.51 -3.36
N GLU A 42 -19.33 -8.48 -3.93
CA GLU A 42 -20.52 -9.07 -3.30
C GLU A 42 -20.44 -10.60 -3.23
N ALA A 43 -20.04 -11.25 -4.33
CA ALA A 43 -19.90 -12.70 -4.38
C ALA A 43 -18.86 -13.28 -3.42
N HIS A 44 -17.81 -12.51 -3.11
CA HIS A 44 -16.72 -12.92 -2.24
C HIS A 44 -16.78 -12.27 -0.84
N HIS A 45 -17.87 -11.55 -0.52
CA HIS A 45 -18.09 -10.87 0.76
C HIS A 45 -16.91 -9.97 1.18
N ILE A 46 -16.34 -9.22 0.22
CA ILE A 46 -15.18 -8.36 0.45
C ILE A 46 -15.63 -7.09 1.17
N HIS A 47 -14.95 -6.74 2.27
CA HIS A 47 -15.16 -5.47 2.95
C HIS A 47 -14.58 -4.32 2.12
N VAL A 48 -15.27 -3.18 2.08
CA VAL A 48 -14.80 -1.99 1.38
C VAL A 48 -14.72 -0.85 2.38
N VAL A 49 -13.50 -0.32 2.57
CA VAL A 49 -13.23 0.77 3.51
C VAL A 49 -12.41 1.87 2.83
N ARG A 50 -12.42 3.06 3.43
CA ARG A 50 -11.65 4.22 2.95
C ARG A 50 -10.54 4.56 3.93
N ARG A 51 -9.32 4.77 3.43
CA ARG A 51 -8.21 5.30 4.21
C ARG A 51 -8.12 6.81 4.15
N SER A 52 -7.39 7.39 5.08
CA SER A 52 -7.20 8.84 5.18
C SER A 52 -6.05 9.38 4.31
N THR A 53 -5.31 8.53 3.60
CA THR A 53 -4.28 8.91 2.64
C THR A 53 -4.79 8.84 1.21
N GLY A 54 -4.12 9.53 0.29
CA GLY A 54 -4.39 9.43 -1.14
C GLY A 54 -3.87 8.12 -1.78
N GLY A 55 -3.86 8.08 -3.09
CA GLY A 55 -3.41 6.94 -3.89
C GLY A 55 -4.53 6.04 -4.38
N GLY A 56 -4.19 4.94 -5.05
CA GLY A 56 -5.10 3.97 -5.65
C GLY A 56 -5.73 2.99 -4.65
N ALA A 57 -6.77 2.29 -5.07
CA ALA A 57 -7.37 1.22 -4.29
C ALA A 57 -6.42 0.01 -4.22
N VAL A 58 -6.43 -0.68 -3.09
CA VAL A 58 -5.67 -1.89 -2.83
C VAL A 58 -6.57 -2.96 -2.23
N TYR A 59 -6.24 -4.23 -2.47
CA TYR A 59 -6.88 -5.35 -1.80
C TYR A 59 -5.92 -5.94 -0.75
N HIS A 60 -6.45 -6.22 0.41
CA HIS A 60 -5.74 -6.82 1.53
C HIS A 60 -6.34 -8.17 1.89
N ASP A 61 -5.49 -9.16 2.09
CA ASP A 61 -5.77 -10.43 2.73
C ASP A 61 -4.70 -10.71 3.82
N LEU A 62 -4.75 -11.85 4.44
CA LEU A 62 -3.77 -12.24 5.47
C LEU A 62 -2.37 -12.53 4.90
N GLY A 63 -2.22 -12.58 3.58
CA GLY A 63 -0.93 -12.63 2.89
C GLY A 63 -0.30 -11.25 2.69
N ASN A 64 -0.99 -10.17 3.05
CA ASN A 64 -0.48 -8.80 3.01
C ASN A 64 -0.22 -8.29 4.43
N LEU A 65 1.01 -7.87 4.69
CA LEU A 65 1.38 -7.15 5.92
C LEU A 65 1.40 -5.65 5.63
N ASN A 66 0.72 -4.86 6.46
CA ASN A 66 0.81 -3.41 6.40
C ASN A 66 1.78 -2.90 7.47
N TYR A 67 2.48 -1.83 7.14
CA TYR A 67 3.30 -1.08 8.09
C TYR A 67 2.92 0.39 8.07
N SER A 68 3.07 1.05 9.22
CA SER A 68 2.80 2.48 9.35
C SER A 68 3.84 3.13 10.24
N PHE A 69 4.51 4.14 9.72
CA PHE A 69 5.35 5.06 10.49
C PHE A 69 4.53 6.30 10.81
N ILE A 70 4.43 6.65 12.09
CA ILE A 70 3.81 7.89 12.54
C ILE A 70 4.85 8.62 13.39
N THR A 71 5.29 9.79 12.93
CA THR A 71 6.39 10.53 13.55
C THR A 71 6.13 12.03 13.48
N ASP A 72 6.95 12.81 14.17
CA ASP A 72 6.94 14.26 14.04
C ASP A 72 7.37 14.66 12.63
N ALA A 73 6.63 15.58 12.00
CA ALA A 73 6.88 16.02 10.64
C ALA A 73 8.22 16.80 10.54
N GLY A 74 8.61 17.51 11.60
CA GLY A 74 9.84 18.32 11.60
C GLY A 74 9.83 19.36 10.48
N ASP A 75 10.97 19.48 9.79
CA ASP A 75 11.04 20.32 8.58
C ASP A 75 10.25 19.68 7.45
N ARG A 76 9.13 20.31 7.09
CA ARG A 76 8.23 19.83 6.03
C ARG A 76 8.90 19.81 4.65
N ALA A 77 9.88 20.66 4.41
CA ALA A 77 10.64 20.68 3.16
C ALA A 77 11.55 19.44 3.01
N ALA A 78 11.95 18.83 4.14
CA ALA A 78 12.78 17.62 4.16
C ALA A 78 11.95 16.31 4.12
N LEU A 79 10.62 16.38 4.11
CA LEU A 79 9.76 15.21 4.08
C LEU A 79 9.76 14.58 2.69
N SER A 80 10.55 13.53 2.52
CA SER A 80 10.56 12.73 1.30
C SER A 80 9.99 11.33 1.57
N MET A 81 9.40 10.74 0.54
CA MET A 81 8.98 9.33 0.61
C MET A 81 10.16 8.42 0.95
N ALA A 82 11.35 8.74 0.42
CA ALA A 82 12.57 7.96 0.61
C ALA A 82 12.95 7.78 2.09
N ARG A 83 12.74 8.80 2.94
CA ARG A 83 13.03 8.71 4.38
C ARG A 83 12.36 7.51 5.03
N PHE A 84 11.14 7.16 4.61
CA PHE A 84 10.35 6.08 5.19
C PHE A 84 10.43 4.78 4.38
N THR A 85 10.69 4.89 3.08
CA THR A 85 10.82 3.73 2.19
C THR A 85 12.16 3.03 2.39
N GLN A 86 13.23 3.80 2.61
CA GLN A 86 14.58 3.28 2.75
C GLN A 86 14.75 2.25 3.89
N PRO A 87 14.23 2.46 5.11
CA PRO A 87 14.31 1.45 6.18
C PRO A 87 13.63 0.12 5.81
N VAL A 88 12.54 0.18 5.02
CA VAL A 88 11.84 -1.03 4.55
C VAL A 88 12.66 -1.76 3.50
N VAL A 89 13.28 -1.03 2.57
CA VAL A 89 14.21 -1.59 1.58
C VAL A 89 15.38 -2.28 2.27
N GLU A 90 16.00 -1.62 3.26
CA GLU A 90 17.12 -2.18 4.03
C GLU A 90 16.71 -3.44 4.81
N ALA A 91 15.52 -3.45 5.40
CA ALA A 91 14.99 -4.64 6.07
C ALA A 91 14.81 -5.82 5.10
N LEU A 92 14.28 -5.59 3.90
CA LEU A 92 14.14 -6.62 2.86
C LEU A 92 15.51 -7.10 2.35
N GLN A 93 16.46 -6.19 2.17
CA GLN A 93 17.85 -6.52 1.81
C GLN A 93 18.53 -7.35 2.90
N GLY A 94 18.29 -7.03 4.18
CA GLY A 94 18.76 -7.81 5.32
C GLY A 94 18.23 -9.26 5.36
N LEU A 95 17.10 -9.53 4.68
CA LEU A 95 16.56 -10.87 4.47
C LEU A 95 17.12 -11.56 3.21
N GLY A 96 18.08 -10.93 2.51
CA GLY A 96 18.72 -11.48 1.32
C GLY A 96 18.01 -11.12 -0.01
N LEU A 97 16.98 -10.26 0.03
CA LEU A 97 16.23 -9.89 -1.16
C LEU A 97 16.89 -8.72 -1.92
N GLN A 98 16.81 -8.72 -3.25
CA GLN A 98 17.26 -7.59 -4.08
C GLN A 98 16.16 -6.52 -4.15
N ALA A 99 15.95 -5.83 -3.02
CA ALA A 99 14.94 -4.81 -2.90
C ALA A 99 15.48 -3.43 -3.28
N GLU A 100 14.64 -2.63 -3.94
CA GLU A 100 14.94 -1.25 -4.32
C GLU A 100 13.67 -0.38 -4.28
N ALA A 101 13.85 0.90 -3.95
CA ALA A 101 12.79 1.89 -4.11
C ALA A 101 12.64 2.26 -5.59
N SER A 102 11.41 2.33 -6.11
CA SER A 102 11.15 2.63 -7.51
C SER A 102 10.04 3.67 -7.68
N GLY A 103 10.27 4.58 -8.60
CA GLY A 103 9.34 5.66 -8.86
C GLY A 103 9.07 6.52 -7.63
N ARG A 104 7.80 6.87 -7.43
CA ARG A 104 7.41 7.77 -6.33
C ARG A 104 7.12 7.03 -5.03
N ASN A 105 6.57 5.83 -5.10
CA ASN A 105 5.90 5.20 -3.97
C ASN A 105 5.90 3.66 -4.00
N ASP A 106 6.75 3.03 -4.80
CA ASP A 106 6.83 1.58 -4.92
C ASP A 106 8.14 1.04 -4.35
N ILE A 107 8.11 -0.19 -3.84
CA ILE A 107 9.31 -1.00 -3.58
C ILE A 107 9.22 -2.23 -4.47
N LEU A 108 10.31 -2.50 -5.18
CA LEU A 108 10.46 -3.65 -6.06
C LEU A 108 11.43 -4.66 -5.44
N VAL A 109 11.20 -5.94 -5.71
CA VAL A 109 12.16 -7.02 -5.57
C VAL A 109 12.29 -7.69 -6.92
N GLU A 110 13.50 -7.75 -7.46
CA GLU A 110 13.78 -8.29 -8.80
C GLU A 110 12.85 -7.71 -9.89
N GLY A 111 12.61 -6.39 -9.83
CA GLY A 111 11.78 -5.67 -10.79
C GLY A 111 10.26 -5.85 -10.62
N ARG A 112 9.80 -6.64 -9.64
CA ARG A 112 8.38 -6.82 -9.33
C ARG A 112 7.98 -6.04 -8.07
N LYS A 113 6.84 -5.37 -8.13
CA LYS A 113 6.32 -4.57 -7.03
C LYS A 113 5.88 -5.47 -5.87
N VAL A 114 6.49 -5.27 -4.71
CA VAL A 114 6.15 -5.95 -3.45
C VAL A 114 5.51 -5.01 -2.42
N SER A 115 5.60 -3.70 -2.65
CA SER A 115 5.06 -2.67 -1.75
C SER A 115 4.58 -1.45 -2.52
N GLY A 116 3.49 -0.85 -2.06
CA GLY A 116 3.06 0.49 -2.44
C GLY A 116 2.86 1.32 -1.19
N THR A 117 3.21 2.61 -1.25
CA THR A 117 3.18 3.51 -0.08
C THR A 117 2.34 4.75 -0.31
N ALA A 118 1.86 5.37 0.76
CA ALA A 118 1.18 6.65 0.76
C ALA A 118 1.51 7.43 2.03
N GLN A 119 1.34 8.76 1.98
CA GLN A 119 1.61 9.67 3.09
C GLN A 119 0.47 10.63 3.34
N ARG A 120 0.34 11.07 4.60
CA ARG A 120 -0.53 12.16 5.02
C ARG A 120 0.15 12.98 6.12
N LEU A 121 0.06 14.30 5.99
CA LEU A 121 0.36 15.24 7.07
C LEU A 121 -0.89 15.55 7.88
N TRP A 122 -0.75 15.62 9.18
CA TRP A 122 -1.79 16.03 10.11
C TRP A 122 -1.18 16.91 11.23
N GLY A 123 -1.42 18.21 11.18
CA GLY A 123 -0.72 19.16 12.04
C GLY A 123 0.81 19.02 11.85
N ASP A 124 1.50 18.77 12.94
CA ASP A 124 2.95 18.55 12.94
C ASP A 124 3.35 17.06 12.94
N ARG A 125 2.41 16.20 12.57
CA ARG A 125 2.63 14.75 12.47
C ARG A 125 2.56 14.28 11.01
N ILE A 126 3.32 13.24 10.72
CA ILE A 126 3.25 12.54 9.44
C ILE A 126 2.87 11.08 9.66
N LEU A 127 1.95 10.58 8.86
CA LEU A 127 1.68 9.17 8.63
C LEU A 127 2.27 8.79 7.29
N HIS A 128 3.19 7.84 7.28
CA HIS A 128 3.63 7.12 6.09
C HIS A 128 3.31 5.65 6.27
N HIS A 129 2.54 5.08 5.36
CA HIS A 129 2.20 3.68 5.43
C HIS A 129 2.36 2.98 4.08
N GLY A 130 2.47 1.68 4.14
CA GLY A 130 2.62 0.84 2.96
C GLY A 130 2.18 -0.59 3.20
N THR A 131 2.10 -1.32 2.09
CA THR A 131 1.82 -2.74 2.04
C THR A 131 3.11 -3.52 1.85
N LEU A 132 3.17 -4.74 2.35
CA LEU A 132 4.16 -5.75 1.98
C LEU A 132 3.40 -6.99 1.51
N LEU A 133 3.45 -7.25 0.22
CA LEU A 133 2.81 -8.41 -0.40
C LEU A 133 3.68 -9.65 -0.11
N PHE A 134 3.43 -10.29 1.02
CA PHE A 134 4.21 -11.45 1.43
C PHE A 134 3.76 -12.72 0.69
N ASP A 135 2.48 -13.04 0.75
CA ASP A 135 1.84 -14.21 0.10
C ASP A 135 0.39 -13.89 -0.28
N ALA A 136 0.16 -12.69 -0.83
CA ALA A 136 -1.16 -12.20 -1.20
C ALA A 136 -1.76 -12.99 -2.37
N ASN A 137 -3.08 -13.21 -2.35
CA ASN A 137 -3.79 -13.91 -3.41
C ASN A 137 -3.97 -13.01 -4.65
N ALA A 138 -3.16 -13.25 -5.67
CA ALA A 138 -3.16 -12.45 -6.90
C ALA A 138 -4.48 -12.51 -7.67
N ASP A 139 -5.26 -13.59 -7.56
CA ASP A 139 -6.55 -13.73 -8.23
C ASP A 139 -7.62 -12.87 -7.55
N MET A 140 -7.59 -12.80 -6.22
CA MET A 140 -8.44 -11.90 -5.46
C MET A 140 -8.11 -10.43 -5.74
N VAL A 141 -6.83 -10.07 -5.79
CA VAL A 141 -6.40 -8.71 -6.19
C VAL A 141 -6.94 -8.35 -7.58
N ALA A 142 -6.77 -9.23 -8.56
CA ALA A 142 -7.19 -8.99 -9.94
C ALA A 142 -8.71 -8.97 -10.12
N GLY A 143 -9.45 -9.78 -9.34
CA GLY A 143 -10.90 -9.87 -9.40
C GLY A 143 -11.62 -8.73 -8.65
N ALA A 144 -11.07 -8.30 -7.52
CA ALA A 144 -11.70 -7.33 -6.63
C ALA A 144 -11.65 -5.89 -7.14
N LEU A 145 -10.58 -5.52 -7.83
CA LEU A 145 -10.34 -4.16 -8.29
C LEU A 145 -10.78 -3.98 -9.76
N GLN A 146 -11.47 -2.89 -10.02
CA GLN A 146 -11.79 -2.51 -11.39
C GLN A 146 -10.57 -1.83 -12.01
N VAL A 147 -10.07 -2.45 -13.06
CA VAL A 147 -8.94 -1.90 -13.83
C VAL A 147 -9.51 -0.97 -14.90
N ASP A 148 -9.26 0.33 -14.78
CA ASP A 148 -9.64 1.32 -15.80
C ASP A 148 -8.96 0.98 -17.13
N PRO A 149 -9.73 0.62 -18.18
CA PRO A 149 -9.18 0.26 -19.48
C PRO A 149 -8.38 1.39 -20.13
N GLU A 150 -8.68 2.66 -19.82
CA GLU A 150 -7.97 3.81 -20.38
C GLU A 150 -6.58 4.01 -19.79
N LYS A 151 -6.42 3.72 -18.50
CA LYS A 151 -5.09 3.70 -17.86
C LYS A 151 -4.20 2.58 -18.41
N PHE A 152 -4.78 1.60 -19.10
CA PHE A 152 -4.10 0.42 -19.65
C PHE A 152 -3.99 0.39 -21.18
N ARG A 153 -4.55 1.36 -21.91
CA ARG A 153 -4.36 1.45 -23.37
C ARG A 153 -2.90 1.52 -23.82
N SER A 154 -1.99 1.91 -22.94
CA SER A 154 -0.54 1.90 -23.21
C SER A 154 0.20 0.65 -22.69
N LYS A 155 -0.45 -0.24 -21.91
CA LYS A 155 0.24 -1.41 -21.31
C LYS A 155 -0.76 -2.55 -21.07
N SER A 156 -0.60 -3.64 -21.84
CA SER A 156 -1.49 -4.81 -21.87
C SER A 156 -1.88 -5.39 -20.49
N THR A 157 -3.09 -5.96 -20.38
CA THR A 157 -3.69 -6.58 -19.18
C THR A 157 -2.85 -7.73 -18.56
N LYS A 158 -1.95 -8.35 -19.33
CA LYS A 158 -0.92 -9.25 -18.79
C LYS A 158 0.03 -8.58 -17.79
N SER A 159 0.04 -7.24 -17.75
CA SER A 159 1.02 -6.46 -17.02
C SER A 159 0.74 -6.26 -15.53
N VAL A 160 -0.49 -6.47 -15.02
CA VAL A 160 -0.76 -6.26 -13.58
C VAL A 160 -0.23 -7.46 -12.78
N ARG A 161 -0.58 -8.68 -13.19
CA ARG A 161 -0.05 -9.91 -12.55
C ARG A 161 1.47 -10.04 -12.67
N SER A 162 2.05 -9.63 -13.81
CA SER A 162 3.50 -9.69 -14.03
C SER A 162 4.29 -8.61 -13.29
N ARG A 163 3.62 -7.57 -12.79
CA ARG A 163 4.26 -6.45 -12.07
C ARG A 163 4.24 -6.60 -10.57
N ILE A 164 3.33 -7.40 -10.02
CA ILE A 164 3.20 -7.64 -8.59
C ILE A 164 3.98 -8.90 -8.25
N GLY A 165 4.80 -8.85 -7.21
CA GLY A 165 5.51 -9.99 -6.67
C GLY A 165 5.07 -10.26 -5.24
N ASN A 166 5.00 -11.52 -4.86
CA ASN A 166 4.92 -11.92 -3.46
C ASN A 166 6.34 -12.14 -2.92
N ILE A 167 6.65 -11.53 -1.77
CA ILE A 167 7.97 -11.62 -1.13
C ILE A 167 8.38 -13.08 -0.91
N ARG A 168 7.43 -13.94 -0.55
CA ARG A 168 7.66 -15.37 -0.33
C ARG A 168 8.19 -16.12 -1.56
N SER A 169 8.00 -15.57 -2.76
CA SER A 169 8.40 -16.25 -4.03
C SER A 169 9.81 -15.91 -4.50
N PHE A 170 10.53 -15.07 -3.77
CA PHE A 170 11.93 -14.72 -3.97
C PHE A 170 12.82 -15.38 -2.91
#